data_3bd14002c810bc578d04cc99bfb85677
#
_entry.id   3bd14002c810bc578d04cc99bfb85677
#
_cell.length_a   1.000
_cell.length_b   1.000
_cell.length_c   1.000
_cell.angle_alpha   90.00
_cell.angle_beta   90.00
_cell.angle_gamma   90.00
#
_symmetry.space_group_name_H-M   'P 1'
#
loop_
_entity.id
_entity.type
_entity.pdbx_description
1 polymer ?
#
loop_
_entity_poly.entity_id
_entity_poly.type
_entity_poly.pdbx_seq_one_letter_code
_entity_poly.pdbx_strand_id
1 'polypeptide(L)'
;MTEVTLRNGIKIPQIGLGTWQITDRELMRSVIADSFELGYRLIDTAAAYSNEIAVAKAVAACEIPREELILSDKVWNTSRGFEAVQEACRKSLKKLKTEYFDIYLVHWPASPVLHPDWRELNAQTWRGMEQLYKDGLVRAIGVCNFKAHHLEELRKTAEIMPFIDQFELHPGLGQAELLEYCRENGIVVEASSPLGNGQILAREELRAIAEKYGKTTAQICLRWVLQKGAVAIPKSTKRARLAENIDVFDLELSEAEMAVIDAVPYCGGIGLDPDEVTEFG
;
A
#
# COMPACT_ATOMS: atom_id res chain seq x y z
N MET A 1 -0.47 17.46 6.34
CA MET A 1 -0.28 16.26 5.45
C MET A 1 -1.17 16.47 4.23
N THR A 2 -0.66 16.20 3.03
CA THR A 2 -1.45 16.27 1.81
C THR A 2 -2.26 14.99 1.62
N GLU A 3 -3.33 15.08 0.82
CA GLU A 3 -4.25 13.98 0.56
C GLU A 3 -4.37 13.73 -0.95
N VAL A 4 -4.65 12.49 -1.31
CA VAL A 4 -5.04 12.08 -2.67
C VAL A 4 -6.53 11.75 -2.66
N THR A 5 -7.25 12.14 -3.71
CA THR A 5 -8.67 11.85 -3.86
C THR A 5 -8.87 10.69 -4.83
N LEU A 6 -9.50 9.61 -4.37
CA LEU A 6 -9.89 8.48 -5.20
C LEU A 6 -11.06 8.87 -6.13
N ARG A 7 -11.25 8.14 -7.24
CA ARG A 7 -12.34 8.41 -8.21
C ARG A 7 -13.76 8.42 -7.62
N ASN A 8 -13.94 7.76 -6.48
CA ASN A 8 -15.22 7.76 -5.74
C ASN A 8 -15.34 8.90 -4.71
N GLY A 9 -14.38 9.84 -4.70
CA GLY A 9 -14.38 11.00 -3.81
C GLY A 9 -13.78 10.80 -2.42
N ILE A 10 -13.35 9.58 -2.08
CA ILE A 10 -12.67 9.32 -0.81
C ILE A 10 -11.28 9.95 -0.85
N LYS A 11 -10.94 10.65 0.22
CA LYS A 11 -9.62 11.23 0.42
C LYS A 11 -8.78 10.34 1.32
N ILE A 12 -7.55 10.10 0.93
CA ILE A 12 -6.58 9.31 1.70
C ILE A 12 -5.30 10.11 1.90
N PRO A 13 -4.65 10.02 3.08
CA PRO A 13 -3.36 10.66 3.31
C PRO A 13 -2.29 10.14 2.35
N GLN A 14 -1.40 10.99 1.87
CA GLN A 14 -0.30 10.56 1.00
C GLN A 14 0.81 9.77 1.73
N ILE A 15 0.79 9.74 3.07
CA ILE A 15 1.67 8.87 3.86
C ILE A 15 0.83 8.07 4.85
N GLY A 16 1.04 6.75 4.85
CA GLY A 16 0.46 5.81 5.79
C GLY A 16 1.52 5.04 6.59
N LEU A 17 1.07 4.28 7.56
CA LEU A 17 1.88 3.34 8.33
C LEU A 17 1.68 1.92 7.81
N GLY A 18 2.72 1.29 7.27
CA GLY A 18 2.75 -0.15 7.00
C GLY A 18 3.00 -0.95 8.29
N THR A 19 2.31 -2.08 8.45
CA THR A 19 2.42 -2.93 9.65
C THR A 19 3.08 -4.28 9.38
N TRP A 20 3.55 -4.54 8.17
CA TRP A 20 4.22 -5.80 7.82
C TRP A 20 5.38 -6.11 8.77
N GLN A 21 5.49 -7.38 9.21
CA GLN A 21 6.50 -7.89 10.15
C GLN A 21 6.43 -7.28 11.58
N ILE A 22 5.38 -6.58 11.95
CA ILE A 22 5.17 -6.18 13.33
C ILE A 22 4.23 -7.22 13.96
N THR A 23 4.79 -8.26 14.59
CA THR A 23 4.05 -9.37 15.18
C THR A 23 3.95 -9.29 16.69
N ASP A 24 4.88 -8.59 17.35
CA ASP A 24 4.82 -8.33 18.78
C ASP A 24 3.71 -7.32 19.13
N ARG A 25 2.88 -7.67 20.09
CA ARG A 25 1.67 -6.89 20.42
C ARG A 25 1.97 -5.56 21.13
N GLU A 26 2.95 -5.56 22.02
CA GLU A 26 3.34 -4.34 22.74
C GLU A 26 4.07 -3.38 21.82
N LEU A 27 4.92 -3.92 20.94
CA LEU A 27 5.55 -3.12 19.88
C LEU A 27 4.50 -2.53 18.94
N MET A 28 3.49 -3.30 18.50
CA MET A 28 2.40 -2.79 17.67
C MET A 28 1.66 -1.64 18.37
N ARG A 29 1.38 -1.80 19.67
CA ARG A 29 0.71 -0.78 20.47
C ARG A 29 1.51 0.52 20.52
N SER A 30 2.81 0.43 20.80
CA SER A 30 3.67 1.64 20.85
C SER A 30 3.82 2.30 19.49
N VAL A 31 3.98 1.51 18.43
CA VAL A 31 4.12 2.03 17.05
C VAL A 31 2.87 2.76 16.59
N ILE A 32 1.68 2.21 16.83
CA ILE A 32 0.43 2.88 16.45
C ILE A 32 0.20 4.13 17.29
N ALA A 33 0.44 4.09 18.61
CA ALA A 33 0.32 5.26 19.47
C ALA A 33 1.26 6.38 19.00
N ASP A 34 2.54 6.07 18.80
CA ASP A 34 3.53 7.03 18.29
C ASP A 34 3.11 7.60 16.93
N SER A 35 2.62 6.76 16.01
CA SER A 35 2.22 7.20 14.68
C SER A 35 1.03 8.18 14.74
N PHE A 36 0.04 7.90 15.58
CA PHE A 36 -1.13 8.77 15.73
C PHE A 36 -0.80 10.12 16.37
N GLU A 37 0.08 10.11 17.38
CA GLU A 37 0.61 11.35 17.95
C GLU A 37 1.37 12.21 16.94
N LEU A 38 2.07 11.56 15.99
CA LEU A 38 2.77 12.22 14.89
C LEU A 38 1.85 12.64 13.73
N GLY A 39 0.56 12.29 13.79
CA GLY A 39 -0.43 12.72 12.80
C GLY A 39 -0.72 11.70 11.69
N TYR A 40 -0.21 10.47 11.74
CA TYR A 40 -0.64 9.41 10.81
C TYR A 40 -2.13 9.10 11.00
N ARG A 41 -2.82 8.86 9.87
CA ARG A 41 -4.25 8.50 9.86
C ARG A 41 -4.57 7.37 8.87
N LEU A 42 -3.60 6.88 8.11
CA LEU A 42 -3.71 5.70 7.27
C LEU A 42 -2.89 4.55 7.87
N ILE A 43 -3.54 3.43 8.17
CA ILE A 43 -2.92 2.19 8.65
C ILE A 43 -3.13 1.12 7.60
N ASP A 44 -2.03 0.54 7.11
CA ASP A 44 -2.04 -0.58 6.17
C ASP A 44 -1.64 -1.88 6.85
N THR A 45 -2.54 -2.87 6.78
CA THR A 45 -2.30 -4.23 7.26
C THR A 45 -2.72 -5.26 6.21
N ALA A 46 -2.70 -6.53 6.55
CA ALA A 46 -3.16 -7.62 5.70
C ALA A 46 -3.48 -8.88 6.52
N ALA A 47 -4.43 -9.68 6.04
CA ALA A 47 -4.73 -10.99 6.65
C ALA A 47 -3.48 -11.88 6.76
N ALA A 48 -2.58 -11.82 5.76
CA ALA A 48 -1.32 -12.57 5.73
C ALA A 48 -0.33 -12.17 6.82
N TYR A 49 -0.41 -10.94 7.36
CA TYR A 49 0.55 -10.47 8.37
C TYR A 49 0.30 -11.05 9.76
N SER A 50 -0.84 -11.71 9.95
CA SER A 50 -1.24 -12.36 11.23
C SER A 50 -1.24 -11.39 12.43
N ASN A 51 -1.37 -10.10 12.19
CA ASN A 51 -1.29 -9.05 13.20
C ASN A 51 -2.58 -8.21 13.36
N GLU A 52 -3.65 -8.51 12.62
CA GLU A 52 -4.92 -7.78 12.61
C GLU A 52 -5.51 -7.54 14.02
N ILE A 53 -5.45 -8.56 14.91
CA ILE A 53 -5.93 -8.44 16.29
C ILE A 53 -5.05 -7.47 17.11
N ALA A 54 -3.74 -7.45 16.86
CA ALA A 54 -2.83 -6.52 17.52
C ALA A 54 -3.07 -5.09 17.04
N VAL A 55 -3.27 -4.89 15.75
CA VAL A 55 -3.68 -3.60 15.15
C VAL A 55 -4.99 -3.11 15.78
N ALA A 56 -6.02 -3.95 15.84
CA ALA A 56 -7.31 -3.59 16.43
C ALA A 56 -7.19 -3.09 17.86
N LYS A 57 -6.42 -3.81 18.69
CA LYS A 57 -6.20 -3.43 20.10
C LYS A 57 -5.41 -2.13 20.24
N ALA A 58 -4.40 -1.94 19.39
CA ALA A 58 -3.57 -0.76 19.40
C ALA A 58 -4.37 0.48 18.98
N VAL A 59 -5.15 0.39 17.91
CA VAL A 59 -6.05 1.47 17.44
C VAL A 59 -7.08 1.83 18.51
N ALA A 60 -7.76 0.83 19.09
CA ALA A 60 -8.76 1.07 20.12
C ALA A 60 -8.19 1.76 21.38
N ALA A 61 -6.91 1.56 21.68
CA ALA A 61 -6.25 2.18 22.83
C ALA A 61 -5.90 3.66 22.62
N CYS A 62 -5.97 4.16 21.39
CA CYS A 62 -5.61 5.55 21.05
C CYS A 62 -6.81 6.52 21.07
N GLU A 63 -8.03 6.01 21.26
CA GLU A 63 -9.27 6.81 21.36
C GLU A 63 -9.52 7.76 20.17
N ILE A 64 -8.96 7.45 18.98
CA ILE A 64 -9.22 8.21 17.75
C ILE A 64 -10.54 7.76 17.15
N PRO A 65 -11.45 8.68 16.78
CA PRO A 65 -12.70 8.31 16.10
C PRO A 65 -12.44 7.49 14.85
N ARG A 66 -13.25 6.42 14.64
CA ARG A 66 -13.07 5.50 13.49
C ARG A 66 -13.11 6.21 12.14
N GLU A 67 -13.94 7.23 12.03
CA GLU A 67 -14.12 8.05 10.84
C GLU A 67 -12.94 8.96 10.50
N GLU A 68 -12.04 9.20 11.44
CA GLU A 68 -10.79 9.94 11.22
C GLU A 68 -9.65 9.04 10.70
N LEU A 69 -9.87 7.71 10.67
CA LEU A 69 -8.88 6.74 10.25
C LEU A 69 -9.20 6.19 8.88
N ILE A 70 -8.17 6.00 8.08
CA ILE A 70 -8.18 5.17 6.90
C ILE A 70 -7.56 3.82 7.28
N LEU A 71 -8.37 2.78 7.30
CA LEU A 71 -7.94 1.41 7.60
C LEU A 71 -7.94 0.59 6.31
N SER A 72 -6.74 0.17 5.91
CA SER A 72 -6.52 -0.69 4.75
C SER A 72 -6.20 -2.11 5.20
N ASP A 73 -6.82 -3.08 4.55
CA ASP A 73 -6.53 -4.50 4.74
C ASP A 73 -6.53 -5.24 3.39
N LYS A 74 -6.01 -6.47 3.36
CA LYS A 74 -5.83 -7.25 2.13
C LYS A 74 -6.29 -8.68 2.31
N VAL A 75 -7.08 -9.18 1.35
CA VAL A 75 -7.41 -10.61 1.30
C VAL A 75 -6.19 -11.41 0.85
N TRP A 76 -5.92 -12.51 1.56
CA TRP A 76 -4.82 -13.38 1.22
C TRP A 76 -5.16 -14.35 0.09
N ASN A 77 -4.14 -14.84 -0.58
CA ASN A 77 -4.22 -15.67 -1.79
C ASN A 77 -4.97 -17.00 -1.62
N THR A 78 -5.10 -17.50 -0.40
CA THR A 78 -5.88 -18.71 -0.09
C THR A 78 -7.40 -18.49 -0.10
N SER A 79 -7.86 -17.24 -0.25
CA SER A 79 -9.28 -16.87 -0.20
C SER A 79 -9.73 -16.21 -1.51
N ARG A 80 -9.49 -16.90 -2.64
CA ARG A 80 -9.86 -16.44 -3.98
C ARG A 80 -11.26 -16.92 -4.38
N GLY A 81 -11.89 -16.21 -5.30
CA GLY A 81 -13.23 -16.50 -5.79
C GLY A 81 -14.31 -15.67 -5.09
N PHE A 82 -15.52 -15.66 -5.66
CA PHE A 82 -16.60 -14.75 -5.28
C PHE A 82 -17.03 -14.86 -3.81
N GLU A 83 -17.22 -16.07 -3.31
CA GLU A 83 -17.71 -16.29 -1.94
C GLU A 83 -16.56 -16.20 -0.93
N ALA A 84 -15.39 -16.76 -1.27
CA ALA A 84 -14.25 -16.85 -0.37
C ALA A 84 -13.69 -15.49 0.01
N VAL A 85 -13.61 -14.54 -0.95
CA VAL A 85 -13.13 -13.18 -0.65
C VAL A 85 -14.09 -12.44 0.29
N GLN A 86 -15.39 -12.62 0.13
CA GLN A 86 -16.39 -12.01 1.01
C GLN A 86 -16.34 -12.58 2.44
N GLU A 87 -16.18 -13.90 2.55
CA GLU A 87 -16.02 -14.54 3.85
C GLU A 87 -14.72 -14.07 4.54
N ALA A 88 -13.62 -13.99 3.80
CA ALA A 88 -12.35 -13.47 4.32
C ALA A 88 -12.49 -12.03 4.82
N CYS A 89 -13.11 -11.14 4.06
CA CYS A 89 -13.36 -9.77 4.47
C CYS A 89 -14.15 -9.70 5.78
N ARG A 90 -15.25 -10.43 5.90
CA ARG A 90 -16.05 -10.47 7.13
C ARG A 90 -15.27 -11.03 8.34
N LYS A 91 -14.36 -11.98 8.11
CA LYS A 91 -13.45 -12.49 9.17
C LYS A 91 -12.46 -11.40 9.60
N SER A 92 -11.87 -10.69 8.67
CA SER A 92 -10.93 -9.58 8.94
C SER A 92 -11.62 -8.43 9.67
N LEU A 93 -12.83 -8.03 9.27
CA LEU A 93 -13.64 -7.03 9.98
C LEU A 93 -13.87 -7.41 11.46
N LYS A 94 -14.17 -8.68 11.74
CA LYS A 94 -14.32 -9.18 13.12
C LYS A 94 -13.02 -9.10 13.90
N LYS A 95 -11.88 -9.46 13.31
CA LYS A 95 -10.56 -9.41 13.98
C LYS A 95 -10.14 -7.97 14.26
N LEU A 96 -10.37 -7.07 13.30
CA LEU A 96 -10.05 -5.65 13.40
C LEU A 96 -11.10 -4.85 14.19
N LYS A 97 -12.21 -5.50 14.59
CA LYS A 97 -13.29 -4.90 15.38
C LYS A 97 -13.85 -3.62 14.77
N THR A 98 -14.05 -3.63 13.46
CA THR A 98 -14.62 -2.54 12.68
C THR A 98 -15.79 -3.04 11.84
N GLU A 99 -16.70 -2.15 11.50
CA GLU A 99 -17.87 -2.49 10.66
C GLU A 99 -17.56 -2.36 9.17
N TYR A 100 -16.52 -1.60 8.80
CA TYR A 100 -16.12 -1.39 7.42
C TYR A 100 -14.62 -1.19 7.29
N PHE A 101 -14.09 -1.46 6.10
CA PHE A 101 -12.76 -1.00 5.66
C PHE A 101 -12.89 0.25 4.80
N ASP A 102 -11.94 1.17 4.93
CA ASP A 102 -11.81 2.28 3.99
C ASP A 102 -11.22 1.79 2.67
N ILE A 103 -10.24 0.88 2.74
CA ILE A 103 -9.58 0.26 1.61
C ILE A 103 -9.50 -1.25 1.85
N TYR A 104 -9.88 -2.06 0.85
CA TYR A 104 -9.67 -3.49 0.87
C TYR A 104 -9.09 -3.95 -0.46
N LEU A 105 -7.97 -4.68 -0.41
CA LEU A 105 -7.18 -5.04 -1.59
C LEU A 105 -7.13 -6.55 -1.81
N VAL A 106 -7.09 -6.98 -3.07
CA VAL A 106 -6.61 -8.31 -3.44
C VAL A 106 -5.09 -8.29 -3.34
N HIS A 107 -4.49 -9.08 -2.44
CA HIS A 107 -3.07 -8.95 -2.07
C HIS A 107 -2.09 -9.28 -3.22
N TRP A 108 -2.44 -10.26 -4.06
CA TRP A 108 -1.71 -10.64 -5.27
C TRP A 108 -2.68 -11.10 -6.35
N PRO A 109 -2.37 -10.94 -7.63
CA PRO A 109 -3.12 -11.62 -8.68
C PRO A 109 -2.97 -13.14 -8.54
N ALA A 110 -3.90 -13.91 -9.07
CA ALA A 110 -3.67 -15.31 -9.31
C ALA A 110 -2.55 -15.43 -10.36
N SER A 111 -1.49 -16.16 -10.02
CA SER A 111 -0.33 -16.33 -10.90
C SER A 111 -0.63 -17.34 -12.03
N PRO A 112 -0.24 -17.07 -13.27
CA PRO A 112 -0.35 -18.03 -14.37
C PRO A 112 0.37 -19.36 -14.11
N VAL A 113 1.43 -19.32 -13.31
CA VAL A 113 2.22 -20.52 -12.97
C VAL A 113 1.47 -21.45 -12.03
N LEU A 114 0.73 -20.90 -11.05
CA LEU A 114 -0.03 -21.69 -10.07
C LEU A 114 -1.45 -21.99 -10.53
N HIS A 115 -2.03 -21.10 -11.34
CA HIS A 115 -3.44 -21.13 -11.73
C HIS A 115 -3.56 -20.98 -13.25
N PRO A 116 -3.69 -22.07 -14.01
CA PRO A 116 -3.91 -21.99 -15.46
C PRO A 116 -5.15 -21.16 -15.85
N ASP A 117 -6.13 -21.10 -14.96
CA ASP A 117 -7.39 -20.34 -15.05
C ASP A 117 -7.32 -18.95 -14.36
N TRP A 118 -6.14 -18.41 -14.15
CA TRP A 118 -5.89 -17.17 -13.38
C TRP A 118 -6.80 -15.99 -13.75
N ARG A 119 -7.15 -15.88 -15.04
CA ARG A 119 -8.02 -14.80 -15.51
C ARG A 119 -9.42 -14.90 -14.91
N GLU A 120 -10.01 -16.09 -14.98
CA GLU A 120 -11.34 -16.34 -14.42
C GLU A 120 -11.31 -16.26 -12.89
N LEU A 121 -10.27 -16.77 -12.25
CA LEU A 121 -10.13 -16.73 -10.79
C LEU A 121 -9.99 -15.29 -10.28
N ASN A 122 -9.21 -14.45 -10.97
CA ASN A 122 -9.13 -13.02 -10.65
C ASN A 122 -10.47 -12.32 -10.87
N ALA A 123 -11.17 -12.62 -11.99
CA ALA A 123 -12.49 -12.06 -12.28
C ALA A 123 -13.54 -12.45 -11.22
N GLN A 124 -13.56 -13.71 -10.77
CA GLN A 124 -14.47 -14.15 -9.71
C GLN A 124 -14.16 -13.48 -8.37
N THR A 125 -12.88 -13.39 -8.01
CA THR A 125 -12.43 -12.69 -6.80
C THR A 125 -12.86 -11.22 -6.86
N TRP A 126 -12.67 -10.58 -8.01
CA TRP A 126 -13.03 -9.17 -8.19
C TRP A 126 -14.53 -8.93 -8.10
N ARG A 127 -15.36 -9.77 -8.70
CA ARG A 127 -16.84 -9.70 -8.51
C ARG A 127 -17.23 -9.76 -7.04
N GLY A 128 -16.53 -10.57 -6.23
CA GLY A 128 -16.74 -10.59 -4.79
C GLY A 128 -16.31 -9.30 -4.09
N MET A 129 -15.22 -8.65 -4.55
CA MET A 129 -14.80 -7.32 -4.07
C MET A 129 -15.85 -6.25 -4.41
N GLU A 130 -16.38 -6.26 -5.63
CA GLU A 130 -17.45 -5.35 -6.06
C GLU A 130 -18.73 -5.53 -5.22
N GLN A 131 -19.06 -6.76 -4.85
CA GLN A 131 -20.19 -7.02 -3.96
C GLN A 131 -19.96 -6.45 -2.55
N LEU A 132 -18.77 -6.61 -1.99
CA LEU A 132 -18.41 -6.01 -0.69
C LEU A 132 -18.52 -4.47 -0.71
N TYR A 133 -18.14 -3.85 -1.83
CA TYR A 133 -18.27 -2.42 -2.03
C TYR A 133 -19.75 -2.01 -2.12
N LYS A 134 -20.57 -2.73 -2.88
CA LYS A 134 -22.03 -2.50 -3.00
C LYS A 134 -22.75 -2.70 -1.66
N ASP A 135 -22.31 -3.65 -0.85
CA ASP A 135 -22.84 -3.93 0.50
C ASP A 135 -22.41 -2.86 1.53
N GLY A 136 -21.50 -1.95 1.19
CA GLY A 136 -20.98 -0.92 2.09
C GLY A 136 -19.98 -1.43 3.15
N LEU A 137 -19.53 -2.67 3.05
CA LEU A 137 -18.50 -3.22 3.95
C LEU A 137 -17.10 -2.70 3.62
N VAL A 138 -16.90 -2.19 2.41
CA VAL A 138 -15.64 -1.62 1.93
C VAL A 138 -15.95 -0.32 1.20
N ARG A 139 -15.25 0.76 1.53
CA ARG A 139 -15.44 2.08 0.92
C ARG A 139 -14.65 2.27 -0.38
N ALA A 140 -13.50 1.59 -0.52
CA ALA A 140 -12.71 1.56 -1.76
C ALA A 140 -12.10 0.18 -1.95
N ILE A 141 -12.34 -0.42 -3.12
CA ILE A 141 -11.75 -1.70 -3.51
C ILE A 141 -10.54 -1.47 -4.40
N GLY A 142 -9.54 -2.32 -4.22
CA GLY A 142 -8.31 -2.23 -5.00
C GLY A 142 -7.58 -3.56 -5.11
N VAL A 143 -6.43 -3.48 -5.70
CA VAL A 143 -5.55 -4.62 -5.93
C VAL A 143 -4.15 -4.31 -5.40
N CYS A 144 -3.34 -5.35 -5.25
CA CYS A 144 -1.95 -5.22 -4.89
C CYS A 144 -1.11 -6.14 -5.77
N ASN A 145 0.04 -5.65 -6.22
CA ASN A 145 0.96 -6.38 -7.10
C ASN A 145 0.38 -6.75 -8.48
N PHE A 146 -0.63 -6.06 -8.95
CA PHE A 146 -1.14 -6.25 -10.31
C PHE A 146 -0.25 -5.50 -11.30
N LYS A 147 0.08 -6.14 -12.43
CA LYS A 147 0.69 -5.50 -13.59
C LYS A 147 -0.38 -5.01 -14.56
N ALA A 148 -0.02 -4.17 -15.51
CA ALA A 148 -0.95 -3.62 -16.50
C ALA A 148 -1.79 -4.70 -17.21
N HIS A 149 -1.18 -5.84 -17.60
CA HIS A 149 -1.91 -6.93 -18.25
C HIS A 149 -2.93 -7.62 -17.33
N HIS A 150 -2.69 -7.69 -16.01
CA HIS A 150 -3.67 -8.18 -15.05
C HIS A 150 -4.88 -7.24 -14.96
N LEU A 151 -4.62 -5.92 -14.93
CA LEU A 151 -5.66 -4.89 -14.93
C LEU A 151 -6.47 -4.88 -16.23
N GLU A 152 -5.82 -5.09 -17.38
CA GLU A 152 -6.49 -5.22 -18.67
C GLU A 152 -7.39 -6.44 -18.75
N GLU A 153 -6.94 -7.59 -18.22
CA GLU A 153 -7.81 -8.77 -18.14
C GLU A 153 -9.00 -8.53 -17.20
N LEU A 154 -8.76 -7.89 -16.06
CA LEU A 154 -9.81 -7.54 -15.12
C LEU A 154 -10.85 -6.60 -15.73
N ARG A 155 -10.42 -5.62 -16.53
CA ARG A 155 -11.28 -4.65 -17.25
C ARG A 155 -12.36 -5.32 -18.11
N LYS A 156 -12.09 -6.51 -18.64
CA LYS A 156 -13.04 -7.21 -19.52
C LYS A 156 -14.31 -7.65 -18.79
N THR A 157 -14.26 -7.76 -17.47
CA THR A 157 -15.35 -8.31 -16.64
C THR A 157 -15.75 -7.41 -15.47
N ALA A 158 -14.91 -6.46 -15.09
CA ALA A 158 -15.17 -5.56 -13.97
C ALA A 158 -16.25 -4.53 -14.31
N GLU A 159 -17.22 -4.35 -13.41
CA GLU A 159 -18.19 -3.23 -13.43
C GLU A 159 -17.54 -1.98 -12.81
N ILE A 160 -16.72 -2.16 -11.80
CA ILE A 160 -15.99 -1.12 -11.07
C ILE A 160 -14.51 -1.45 -11.15
N MET A 161 -13.72 -0.63 -11.85
CA MET A 161 -12.26 -0.79 -11.89
C MET A 161 -11.64 -0.46 -10.52
N PRO A 162 -10.49 -1.07 -10.17
CA PRO A 162 -9.79 -0.78 -8.93
C PRO A 162 -9.59 0.72 -8.72
N PHE A 163 -9.85 1.21 -7.51
CA PHE A 163 -9.53 2.59 -7.12
C PHE A 163 -8.06 2.76 -6.81
N ILE A 164 -7.41 1.69 -6.36
CA ILE A 164 -6.03 1.67 -5.88
C ILE A 164 -5.34 0.43 -6.44
N ASP A 165 -4.06 0.58 -6.82
CA ASP A 165 -3.13 -0.53 -6.99
C ASP A 165 -1.91 -0.29 -6.10
N GLN A 166 -1.65 -1.21 -5.15
CA GLN A 166 -0.51 -1.14 -4.25
C GLN A 166 0.59 -2.07 -4.74
N PHE A 167 1.74 -1.52 -5.10
CA PHE A 167 2.89 -2.31 -5.52
C PHE A 167 4.21 -1.73 -5.04
N GLU A 168 5.28 -2.50 -5.13
CA GLU A 168 6.60 -2.06 -4.74
C GLU A 168 7.07 -0.91 -5.63
N LEU A 169 7.32 0.26 -5.03
CA LEU A 169 7.73 1.47 -5.72
C LEU A 169 8.71 2.27 -4.87
N HIS A 170 9.93 2.41 -5.35
CA HIS A 170 11.00 3.18 -4.70
C HIS A 170 12.05 3.60 -5.74
N PRO A 171 12.97 4.53 -5.43
CA PRO A 171 14.13 4.79 -6.28
C PRO A 171 14.87 3.49 -6.61
N GLY A 172 15.19 3.27 -7.88
CA GLY A 172 15.73 2.00 -8.39
C GLY A 172 14.67 0.96 -8.82
N LEU A 173 13.40 1.15 -8.46
CA LEU A 173 12.26 0.37 -8.97
C LEU A 173 11.09 1.32 -9.25
N GLY A 174 11.23 2.14 -10.28
CA GLY A 174 10.29 3.23 -10.59
C GLY A 174 9.02 2.79 -11.33
N GLN A 175 8.99 1.60 -11.92
CA GLN A 175 7.83 1.02 -12.62
C GLN A 175 7.06 2.01 -13.51
N ALA A 176 7.78 2.80 -14.32
CA ALA A 176 7.24 3.95 -15.04
C ALA A 176 6.02 3.63 -15.92
N GLU A 177 6.05 2.49 -16.63
CA GLU A 177 4.94 2.04 -17.48
C GLU A 177 3.68 1.72 -16.68
N LEU A 178 3.82 1.07 -15.52
CA LEU A 178 2.69 0.74 -14.65
C LEU A 178 2.14 1.99 -13.96
N LEU A 179 3.00 2.90 -13.53
CA LEU A 179 2.60 4.21 -12.99
C LEU A 179 1.77 5.00 -14.00
N GLU A 180 2.25 5.07 -15.26
CA GLU A 180 1.55 5.78 -16.32
C GLU A 180 0.20 5.12 -16.64
N TYR A 181 0.18 3.79 -16.73
CA TYR A 181 -1.06 3.04 -16.90
C TYR A 181 -2.08 3.36 -15.80
N CYS A 182 -1.66 3.32 -14.53
CA CYS A 182 -2.52 3.64 -13.40
C CYS A 182 -3.04 5.08 -13.48
N ARG A 183 -2.16 6.05 -13.80
CA ARG A 183 -2.52 7.46 -13.96
C ARG A 183 -3.57 7.67 -15.05
N GLU A 184 -3.39 7.09 -16.24
CA GLU A 184 -4.33 7.18 -17.36
C GLU A 184 -5.70 6.58 -17.04
N ASN A 185 -5.72 5.58 -16.17
CA ASN A 185 -6.96 4.89 -15.77
C ASN A 185 -7.56 5.40 -14.45
N GLY A 186 -6.98 6.47 -13.87
CA GLY A 186 -7.45 7.06 -12.62
C GLY A 186 -7.34 6.10 -11.43
N ILE A 187 -6.37 5.18 -11.46
CA ILE A 187 -6.04 4.27 -10.36
C ILE A 187 -4.96 4.94 -9.52
N VAL A 188 -5.22 5.14 -8.24
CA VAL A 188 -4.23 5.70 -7.32
C VAL A 188 -3.20 4.62 -6.98
N VAL A 189 -1.92 4.99 -7.02
CA VAL A 189 -0.84 4.08 -6.67
C VAL A 189 -0.48 4.22 -5.20
N GLU A 190 -0.41 3.10 -4.49
CA GLU A 190 0.20 3.01 -3.16
C GLU A 190 1.56 2.30 -3.25
N ALA A 191 2.60 3.01 -2.85
CA ALA A 191 3.96 2.50 -2.84
C ALA A 191 4.19 1.61 -1.60
N SER A 192 4.18 0.29 -1.79
CA SER A 192 4.71 -0.64 -0.80
C SER A 192 6.24 -0.61 -0.82
N SER A 193 6.86 -0.91 0.31
CA SER A 193 8.33 -0.88 0.47
C SER A 193 9.01 0.38 -0.11
N PRO A 194 8.53 1.61 0.16
CA PRO A 194 8.98 2.84 -0.51
C PRO A 194 10.45 3.20 -0.22
N LEU A 195 11.09 2.47 0.69
CA LEU A 195 12.50 2.60 1.05
C LEU A 195 13.36 1.38 0.62
N GLY A 196 12.85 0.51 -0.27
CA GLY A 196 13.56 -0.65 -0.80
C GLY A 196 14.14 -1.54 0.32
N ASN A 197 13.39 -1.78 1.39
CA ASN A 197 13.84 -2.48 2.60
C ASN A 197 15.13 -1.90 3.22
N GLY A 198 15.41 -0.61 2.97
CA GLY A 198 16.56 0.12 3.47
C GLY A 198 17.81 0.03 2.59
N GLN A 199 17.83 -0.81 1.56
CA GLN A 199 19.01 -1.00 0.70
C GLN A 199 19.30 0.26 -0.15
N ILE A 200 18.26 0.96 -0.58
CA ILE A 200 18.36 2.20 -1.36
C ILE A 200 19.01 3.36 -0.58
N LEU A 201 18.93 3.35 0.75
CA LEU A 201 19.37 4.47 1.60
C LEU A 201 20.89 4.70 1.59
N ALA A 202 21.66 3.74 1.09
CA ALA A 202 23.14 3.84 1.00
C ALA A 202 23.60 4.50 -0.32
N ARG A 203 22.70 4.77 -1.26
CA ARG A 203 23.05 5.31 -2.58
C ARG A 203 23.62 6.72 -2.46
N GLU A 204 24.77 6.95 -3.09
CA GLU A 204 25.49 8.21 -3.02
C GLU A 204 24.72 9.35 -3.70
N GLU A 205 24.07 9.06 -4.82
CA GLU A 205 23.25 10.00 -5.58
C GLU A 205 22.12 10.58 -4.70
N LEU A 206 21.49 9.73 -3.88
CA LEU A 206 20.42 10.15 -2.98
C LEU A 206 20.96 10.91 -1.77
N ARG A 207 22.15 10.54 -1.26
CA ARG A 207 22.80 11.27 -0.16
C ARG A 207 23.15 12.70 -0.56
N ALA A 208 23.71 12.89 -1.75
CA ALA A 208 24.05 14.22 -2.23
C ALA A 208 22.81 15.14 -2.32
N ILE A 209 21.67 14.61 -2.77
CA ILE A 209 20.41 15.36 -2.76
C ILE A 209 19.95 15.63 -1.33
N ALA A 210 20.02 14.63 -0.44
CA ALA A 210 19.61 14.77 0.95
C ALA A 210 20.39 15.86 1.69
N GLU A 211 21.71 15.91 1.51
CA GLU A 211 22.59 16.94 2.07
C GLU A 211 22.19 18.37 1.62
N LYS A 212 21.84 18.54 0.33
CA LYS A 212 21.39 19.83 -0.21
C LYS A 212 20.14 20.37 0.51
N TYR A 213 19.21 19.48 0.89
CA TYR A 213 17.98 19.87 1.56
C TYR A 213 18.05 19.81 3.10
N GLY A 214 19.17 19.36 3.67
CA GLY A 214 19.28 19.12 5.12
C GLY A 214 18.33 18.02 5.61
N LYS A 215 17.98 17.07 4.73
CA LYS A 215 17.07 15.96 4.98
C LYS A 215 17.83 14.62 4.96
N THR A 216 17.15 13.55 5.35
CA THR A 216 17.70 12.19 5.25
C THR A 216 17.42 11.58 3.88
N THR A 217 18.19 10.57 3.50
CA THR A 217 17.95 9.80 2.28
C THR A 217 16.54 9.18 2.26
N ALA A 218 16.04 8.75 3.43
CA ALA A 218 14.69 8.23 3.53
C ALA A 218 13.62 9.28 3.16
N GLN A 219 13.79 10.51 3.62
CA GLN A 219 12.91 11.61 3.29
C GLN A 219 12.94 11.94 1.78
N ILE A 220 14.11 11.89 1.15
CA ILE A 220 14.23 12.07 -0.32
C ILE A 220 13.49 10.96 -1.07
N CYS A 221 13.67 9.69 -0.68
CA CYS A 221 12.95 8.58 -1.30
C CYS A 221 11.42 8.73 -1.17
N LEU A 222 10.95 9.06 0.03
CA LEU A 222 9.52 9.26 0.26
C LEU A 222 9.00 10.45 -0.52
N ARG A 223 9.72 11.57 -0.54
CA ARG A 223 9.31 12.74 -1.32
C ARG A 223 9.24 12.44 -2.81
N TRP A 224 10.18 11.66 -3.35
CA TRP A 224 10.13 11.20 -4.73
C TRP A 224 8.86 10.40 -5.02
N VAL A 225 8.48 9.45 -4.13
CA VAL A 225 7.22 8.69 -4.25
C VAL A 225 6.01 9.63 -4.30
N LEU A 226 5.96 10.61 -3.38
CA LEU A 226 4.86 11.58 -3.35
C LEU A 226 4.78 12.44 -4.62
N GLN A 227 5.93 12.86 -5.16
CA GLN A 227 6.00 13.67 -6.40
C GLN A 227 5.69 12.83 -7.66
N LYS A 228 5.77 11.50 -7.62
CA LYS A 228 5.20 10.61 -8.63
C LYS A 228 3.67 10.51 -8.55
N GLY A 229 3.03 11.18 -7.59
CA GLY A 229 1.59 11.16 -7.37
C GLY A 229 1.09 9.95 -6.59
N ALA A 230 2.00 9.16 -6.01
CA ALA A 230 1.68 7.97 -5.24
C ALA A 230 1.51 8.27 -3.74
N VAL A 231 0.87 7.35 -3.04
CA VAL A 231 0.79 7.28 -1.58
C VAL A 231 1.95 6.40 -1.10
N ALA A 232 2.69 6.81 -0.07
CA ALA A 232 3.78 6.01 0.49
C ALA A 232 3.34 5.31 1.77
N ILE A 233 3.67 4.00 1.90
CA ILE A 233 3.37 3.21 3.10
C ILE A 233 4.66 2.65 3.72
N PRO A 234 5.53 3.54 4.27
CA PRO A 234 6.72 3.10 4.98
C PRO A 234 6.37 2.38 6.29
N LYS A 235 7.16 1.36 6.64
CA LYS A 235 7.09 0.69 7.94
C LYS A 235 8.27 1.13 8.80
N SER A 236 8.00 1.53 10.02
CA SER A 236 9.02 1.70 11.06
C SER A 236 8.49 1.32 12.44
N THR A 237 9.39 0.80 13.27
CA THR A 237 9.12 0.52 14.69
C THR A 237 9.80 1.51 15.63
N LYS A 238 10.42 2.57 15.09
CA LYS A 238 11.13 3.59 15.86
C LYS A 238 10.44 4.93 15.70
N ARG A 239 10.00 5.55 16.81
CA ARG A 239 9.33 6.85 16.81
C ARG A 239 10.10 7.91 16.02
N ALA A 240 11.43 7.98 16.21
CA ALA A 240 12.25 8.96 15.48
C ALA A 240 12.14 8.79 13.95
N ARG A 241 12.11 7.56 13.44
CA ARG A 241 11.94 7.29 12.01
C ARG A 241 10.50 7.54 11.54
N LEU A 242 9.50 7.31 12.39
CA LEU A 242 8.11 7.69 12.07
C LEU A 242 7.99 9.20 11.91
N ALA A 243 8.60 9.96 12.82
CA ALA A 243 8.64 11.43 12.73
C ALA A 243 9.39 11.90 11.48
N GLU A 244 10.53 11.29 11.16
CA GLU A 244 11.32 11.57 9.96
C GLU A 244 10.52 11.27 8.68
N ASN A 245 9.85 10.13 8.60
CA ASN A 245 9.11 9.70 7.41
C ASN A 245 7.93 10.62 7.07
N ILE A 246 7.29 11.22 8.07
CA ILE A 246 6.14 12.11 7.85
C ILE A 246 6.58 13.56 7.57
N ASP A 247 7.82 13.93 7.87
CA ASP A 247 8.39 15.26 7.69
C ASP A 247 9.00 15.41 6.29
N VAL A 248 8.15 15.34 5.25
CA VAL A 248 8.54 15.36 3.84
C VAL A 248 7.71 16.32 2.98
N PHE A 249 6.83 17.12 3.59
CA PHE A 249 5.92 18.00 2.87
C PHE A 249 6.47 19.42 2.71
N ASP A 250 7.56 19.75 3.37
CA ASP A 250 8.24 21.05 3.37
C ASP A 250 9.37 21.14 2.34
N LEU A 251 9.62 20.06 1.58
CA LEU A 251 10.63 20.03 0.51
C LEU A 251 9.99 19.69 -0.84
N GLU A 252 10.61 20.15 -1.91
CA GLU A 252 10.23 19.83 -3.28
C GLU A 252 11.49 19.53 -4.09
N LEU A 253 11.52 18.35 -4.71
CA LEU A 253 12.60 17.92 -5.60
C LEU A 253 12.40 18.57 -6.97
N SER A 254 13.45 19.16 -7.52
CA SER A 254 13.43 19.68 -8.87
C SER A 254 13.32 18.57 -9.93
N GLU A 255 12.88 18.90 -11.14
CA GLU A 255 12.81 17.94 -12.26
C GLU A 255 14.15 17.26 -12.51
N ALA A 256 15.27 18.01 -12.41
CA ALA A 256 16.61 17.46 -12.57
C ALA A 256 16.95 16.44 -11.47
N GLU A 257 16.57 16.69 -10.23
CA GLU A 257 16.76 15.75 -9.13
C GLU A 257 15.85 14.52 -9.26
N MET A 258 14.61 14.72 -9.68
CA MET A 258 13.72 13.59 -10.01
C MET A 258 14.32 12.71 -11.09
N ALA A 259 14.91 13.29 -12.15
CA ALA A 259 15.58 12.52 -13.19
C ALA A 259 16.82 11.76 -12.69
N VAL A 260 17.62 12.36 -11.80
CA VAL A 260 18.74 11.67 -11.14
C VAL A 260 18.25 10.48 -10.32
N ILE A 261 17.18 10.64 -9.56
CA ILE A 261 16.60 9.58 -8.75
C ILE A 261 15.98 8.48 -9.63
N ASP A 262 15.33 8.84 -10.72
CA ASP A 262 14.77 7.89 -11.70
C ASP A 262 15.85 7.02 -12.36
N ALA A 263 17.06 7.54 -12.51
CA ALA A 263 18.21 6.84 -13.09
C ALA A 263 18.95 5.91 -12.11
N VAL A 264 18.59 5.92 -10.82
CA VAL A 264 19.21 5.02 -9.83
C VAL A 264 18.95 3.57 -10.22
N PRO A 265 19.99 2.72 -10.33
CA PRO A 265 19.78 1.32 -10.68
C PRO A 265 19.14 0.54 -9.55
N TYR A 266 18.42 -0.52 -9.91
CA TYR A 266 17.84 -1.44 -8.93
C TYR A 266 18.91 -1.98 -7.96
N CYS A 267 18.62 -1.91 -6.69
CA CYS A 267 19.55 -2.33 -5.63
C CYS A 267 18.92 -3.23 -4.57
N GLY A 268 17.77 -3.79 -4.87
CA GLY A 268 17.02 -4.69 -3.98
C GLY A 268 15.65 -4.12 -3.58
N GLY A 269 14.93 -4.93 -2.83
CA GLY A 269 13.56 -4.70 -2.44
C GLY A 269 12.91 -6.04 -2.07
N ILE A 270 11.61 -6.20 -2.32
CA ILE A 270 10.92 -7.50 -2.20
C ILE A 270 11.28 -8.40 -3.39
N GLY A 271 11.36 -7.82 -4.59
CA GLY A 271 11.87 -8.49 -5.79
C GLY A 271 11.02 -9.64 -6.31
N LEU A 272 9.75 -9.72 -5.94
CA LEU A 272 8.85 -10.78 -6.39
C LEU A 272 8.11 -10.34 -7.65
N ASP A 273 8.17 -11.17 -8.70
CA ASP A 273 7.38 -10.99 -9.90
C ASP A 273 6.02 -11.69 -9.76
N PRO A 274 4.88 -10.97 -9.87
CA PRO A 274 3.55 -11.57 -9.74
C PRO A 274 3.25 -12.69 -10.72
N ASP A 275 3.89 -12.69 -11.90
CA ASP A 275 3.70 -13.73 -12.92
C ASP A 275 4.51 -15.00 -12.64
N GLU A 276 5.59 -14.88 -11.86
CA GLU A 276 6.55 -15.96 -11.62
C GLU A 276 6.47 -16.55 -10.21
N VAL A 277 5.69 -15.94 -9.32
CA VAL A 277 5.57 -16.39 -7.93
C VAL A 277 4.95 -17.79 -7.89
N THR A 278 5.72 -18.74 -7.37
CA THR A 278 5.32 -20.16 -7.24
C THR A 278 4.92 -20.53 -5.81
N GLU A 279 5.35 -19.74 -4.82
CA GLU A 279 5.02 -19.96 -3.41
C GLU A 279 4.70 -18.62 -2.75
N PHE A 280 3.54 -18.57 -2.12
CA PHE A 280 3.23 -17.54 -1.15
C PHE A 280 3.37 -18.21 0.22
N GLY A 281 4.50 -17.95 0.87
CA GLY A 281 4.83 -18.50 2.18
C GLY A 281 3.85 -18.10 3.29
#